data_a35887ad5be3654a76ea62bc3bb18c44
#
_entry.id   a35887ad5be3654a76ea62bc3bb18c44
#
_cell.length_a   1.000
_cell.length_b   1.000
_cell.length_c   1.000
_cell.angle_alpha   90.00
_cell.angle_beta   90.00
_cell.angle_gamma   90.00
#
_symmetry.space_group_name_H-M   'P 1'
#
loop_
_entity.id
_entity.type
_entity.pdbx_description
1 polymer ?
#
loop_
_entity_poly.entity_id
_entity_poly.type
_entity_poly.pdbx_seq_one_letter_code
_entity_poly.pdbx_strand_id
1 'polypeptide(L)'
;MNTVVMTKGVPDFREGQVSFDEEGHLERGKTPTVMNPNDKHALRAAFQTKVRNGGHVSLMSMGPPGYKEVLQEGMRDVYADDLYLLSDREMGAADTWATAMTVATGLQKLEEQPDLVFAG
;
A
#
# COMPACT_ATOMS: atom_id res chain seq x y z
N MET A 1 -18.32 -7.97 -6.81
CA MET A 1 -17.25 -8.46 -5.92
C MET A 1 -16.44 -7.28 -5.43
N ASN A 2 -16.18 -7.22 -4.14
CA ASN A 2 -15.39 -6.15 -3.53
C ASN A 2 -13.99 -6.69 -3.18
N THR A 3 -12.95 -6.12 -3.79
CA THR A 3 -11.56 -6.58 -3.65
C THR A 3 -10.72 -5.47 -3.06
N VAL A 4 -9.90 -5.80 -2.06
CA VAL A 4 -8.93 -4.88 -1.47
C VAL A 4 -7.53 -5.41 -1.75
N VAL A 5 -6.65 -4.51 -2.20
CA VAL A 5 -5.23 -4.82 -2.44
C VAL A 5 -4.40 -4.09 -1.39
N MET A 6 -3.63 -4.86 -0.65
CA MET A 6 -2.67 -4.32 0.31
C MET A 6 -1.42 -3.89 -0.45
N THR A 7 -1.06 -2.63 -0.32
CA THR A 7 0.10 -2.06 -1.02
C THR A 7 0.97 -1.25 -0.08
N LYS A 8 2.21 -1.07 -0.43
CA LYS A 8 3.12 -0.20 0.31
C LYS A 8 4.10 0.52 -0.61
N GLY A 9 4.57 1.67 -0.16
CA GLY A 9 5.73 2.33 -0.72
C GLY A 9 7.01 1.77 -0.10
N VAL A 10 8.04 1.64 -0.89
CA VAL A 10 9.37 1.22 -0.45
C VAL A 10 10.42 2.20 -0.97
N PRO A 11 11.57 2.33 -0.28
CA PRO A 11 12.67 3.15 -0.79
C PRO A 11 13.15 2.65 -2.14
N ASP A 12 13.42 3.58 -3.05
CA ASP A 12 14.00 3.24 -4.36
C ASP A 12 15.52 3.19 -4.24
N PHE A 13 16.05 1.98 -4.08
CA PHE A 13 17.48 1.77 -3.98
C PHE A 13 18.22 1.85 -5.32
N ARG A 14 17.50 1.87 -6.43
CA ARG A 14 18.10 1.88 -7.77
C ARG A 14 18.76 3.21 -8.10
N GLU A 15 18.26 4.31 -7.56
CA GLU A 15 18.78 5.65 -7.80
C GLU A 15 19.98 6.01 -6.92
N GLY A 16 20.44 5.11 -6.05
CA GLY A 16 21.64 5.26 -5.26
C GLY A 16 21.62 6.34 -4.18
N GLN A 17 20.46 6.88 -3.89
CA GLN A 17 20.26 7.98 -2.94
C GLN A 17 19.70 7.50 -1.62
N VAL A 18 20.28 6.45 -1.05
CA VAL A 18 19.88 5.93 0.25
C VAL A 18 20.66 6.64 1.33
N SER A 19 19.97 7.32 2.24
CA SER A 19 20.56 8.03 3.36
C SER A 19 20.18 7.38 4.69
N PHE A 20 21.16 7.19 5.57
CA PHE A 20 20.94 6.67 6.93
C PHE A 20 21.28 7.75 7.94
N ASP A 21 20.53 7.80 9.05
CA ASP A 21 20.87 8.68 10.17
C ASP A 21 22.07 8.15 10.99
N GLU A 22 22.48 8.89 12.01
CA GLU A 22 23.61 8.51 12.86
C GLU A 22 23.39 7.19 13.63
N GLU A 23 22.12 6.80 13.82
CA GLU A 23 21.72 5.57 14.51
C GLU A 23 21.59 4.38 13.55
N GLY A 24 21.84 4.60 12.25
CA GLY A 24 21.72 3.57 11.22
C GLY A 24 20.30 3.34 10.71
N HIS A 25 19.34 4.20 11.07
CA HIS A 25 17.97 4.13 10.56
C HIS A 25 17.87 4.79 9.18
N LEU A 26 17.06 4.21 8.31
CA LEU A 26 16.82 4.76 6.97
C LEU A 26 16.12 6.12 7.06
N GLU A 27 16.71 7.15 6.46
CA GLU A 27 16.09 8.47 6.32
C GLU A 27 15.10 8.45 5.15
N ARG A 28 13.86 8.01 5.41
CA ARG A 28 12.83 7.83 4.37
C ARG A 28 12.43 9.12 3.67
N GLY A 29 12.52 10.28 4.35
CA GLY A 29 12.20 11.58 3.76
C GLY A 29 13.19 12.05 2.70
N LYS A 30 14.38 11.48 2.64
CA LYS A 30 15.45 11.82 1.69
C LYS A 30 15.62 10.79 0.58
N THR A 31 14.95 9.66 0.67
CA THR A 31 15.04 8.58 -0.31
C THR A 31 13.77 8.55 -1.15
N PRO A 32 13.88 8.54 -2.49
CA PRO A 32 12.71 8.39 -3.34
C PRO A 32 11.92 7.15 -2.97
N THR A 33 10.61 7.24 -3.04
CA THR A 33 9.70 6.13 -2.72
C THR A 33 9.05 5.63 -4.00
N VAL A 34 9.02 4.33 -4.16
CA VAL A 34 8.32 3.65 -5.26
C VAL A 34 7.35 2.62 -4.69
N MET A 35 6.39 2.21 -5.49
CA MET A 35 5.53 1.11 -5.09
C MET A 35 6.34 -0.18 -4.97
N ASN A 36 6.06 -0.96 -3.94
CA ASN A 36 6.69 -2.27 -3.78
C ASN A 36 6.44 -3.13 -5.03
N PRO A 37 7.50 -3.61 -5.70
CA PRO A 37 7.35 -4.40 -6.93
C PRO A 37 6.49 -5.65 -6.77
N ASN A 38 6.52 -6.30 -5.61
CA ASN A 38 5.69 -7.48 -5.34
C ASN A 38 4.20 -7.14 -5.33
N ASP A 39 3.84 -5.97 -4.86
CA ASP A 39 2.45 -5.51 -4.82
C ASP A 39 1.88 -5.30 -6.22
N LYS A 40 2.71 -5.09 -7.23
CA LYS A 40 2.27 -4.98 -8.63
C LYS A 40 1.65 -6.28 -9.12
N HIS A 41 2.10 -7.43 -8.64
CA HIS A 41 1.48 -8.73 -8.94
C HIS A 41 0.09 -8.84 -8.30
N ALA A 42 -0.02 -8.38 -7.06
CA ALA A 42 -1.31 -8.34 -6.36
C ALA A 42 -2.31 -7.42 -7.08
N LEU A 43 -1.85 -6.23 -7.52
CA LEU A 43 -2.66 -5.30 -8.30
C LEU A 43 -3.14 -5.92 -9.62
N ARG A 44 -2.26 -6.62 -10.32
CA ARG A 44 -2.62 -7.31 -11.57
C ARG A 44 -3.68 -8.38 -11.32
N ALA A 45 -3.56 -9.17 -10.25
CA ALA A 45 -4.55 -10.17 -9.88
C ALA A 45 -5.91 -9.54 -9.59
N ALA A 46 -5.92 -8.43 -8.86
CA ALA A 46 -7.14 -7.69 -8.56
C ALA A 46 -7.79 -7.13 -9.83
N PHE A 47 -7.00 -6.57 -10.74
CA PHE A 47 -7.49 -6.08 -12.03
C PHE A 47 -8.14 -7.21 -12.85
N GLN A 48 -7.48 -8.35 -12.95
CA GLN A 48 -8.03 -9.50 -13.66
C GLN A 48 -9.33 -10.00 -13.03
N THR A 49 -9.41 -9.98 -11.71
CA THR A 49 -10.63 -10.34 -10.97
C THR A 49 -11.77 -9.38 -11.31
N LYS A 50 -11.49 -8.08 -11.32
CA LYS A 50 -12.47 -7.04 -11.68
C LYS A 50 -12.95 -7.22 -13.12
N VAL A 51 -12.05 -7.47 -14.05
CA VAL A 51 -12.41 -7.66 -15.47
C VAL A 51 -13.33 -8.87 -15.66
N ARG A 52 -13.07 -9.96 -14.94
CA ARG A 52 -13.83 -11.21 -15.08
C ARG A 52 -15.17 -11.20 -14.35
N ASN A 53 -15.22 -10.59 -13.19
CA ASN A 53 -16.36 -10.70 -12.27
C ASN A 53 -17.08 -9.37 -12.04
N GLY A 54 -16.55 -8.26 -12.55
CA GLY A 54 -17.02 -6.94 -12.19
C GLY A 54 -16.68 -6.57 -10.77
N GLY A 55 -17.25 -5.47 -10.30
CA GLY A 55 -17.14 -5.05 -8.91
C GLY A 55 -16.14 -3.93 -8.68
N HIS A 56 -15.68 -3.83 -7.43
CA HIS A 56 -14.94 -2.70 -6.90
C HIS A 56 -13.55 -3.13 -6.45
N VAL A 57 -12.54 -2.35 -6.77
CA VAL A 57 -11.16 -2.56 -6.30
C VAL A 57 -10.69 -1.34 -5.52
N SER A 58 -10.24 -1.57 -4.30
CA SER A 58 -9.64 -0.54 -3.45
C SER A 58 -8.21 -0.90 -3.10
N LEU A 59 -7.34 0.10 -3.02
CA LEU A 59 -6.01 -0.06 -2.46
C LEU A 59 -6.03 0.36 -0.99
N MET A 60 -5.32 -0.38 -0.15
CA MET A 60 -5.11 -0.02 1.25
C MET A 60 -3.63 -0.08 1.58
N SER A 61 -3.12 0.95 2.21
CA SER A 61 -1.72 1.05 2.61
C SER A 61 -1.61 1.68 3.98
N MET A 62 -0.58 1.29 4.72
CA MET A 62 -0.16 1.96 5.95
C MET A 62 1.17 2.67 5.68
N GLY A 63 1.22 3.98 5.92
CA GLY A 63 2.43 4.74 5.69
C GLY A 63 2.24 6.25 5.84
N PRO A 64 3.31 7.02 5.62
CA PRO A 64 3.24 8.47 5.71
C PRO A 64 2.41 9.07 4.57
N PRO A 65 1.91 10.32 4.74
CA PRO A 65 1.13 10.98 3.69
C PRO A 65 1.82 11.08 2.33
N GLY A 66 3.16 11.09 2.30
CA GLY A 66 3.95 11.12 1.07
C GLY A 66 3.76 9.90 0.17
N TYR A 67 3.21 8.80 0.69
CA TYR A 67 2.92 7.61 -0.12
C TYR A 67 1.73 7.79 -1.07
N LYS A 68 0.92 8.82 -0.86
CA LYS A 68 -0.30 9.06 -1.64
C LYS A 68 -0.04 9.08 -3.16
N GLU A 69 1.00 9.79 -3.60
CA GLU A 69 1.31 9.91 -5.03
C GLU A 69 1.68 8.56 -5.65
N VAL A 70 2.51 7.79 -4.96
CA VAL A 70 2.94 6.46 -5.40
C VAL A 70 1.73 5.52 -5.51
N LEU A 71 0.84 5.58 -4.53
CA LEU A 71 -0.35 4.73 -4.51
C LEU A 71 -1.37 5.15 -5.57
N GLN A 72 -1.50 6.44 -5.86
CA GLN A 72 -2.35 6.94 -6.94
C GLN A 72 -1.85 6.47 -8.31
N GLU A 73 -0.56 6.36 -8.51
CA GLU A 73 0.02 5.78 -9.72
C GLU A 73 -0.42 4.32 -9.86
N GLY A 74 -0.31 3.53 -8.79
CA GLY A 74 -0.79 2.15 -8.77
C GLY A 74 -2.28 2.02 -9.05
N MET A 75 -3.09 2.95 -8.55
CA MET A 75 -4.53 2.99 -8.83
C MET A 75 -4.82 3.13 -10.32
N ARG A 76 -4.10 4.01 -11.00
CA ARG A 76 -4.27 4.24 -12.44
C ARG A 76 -3.94 3.01 -13.26
N ASP A 77 -2.92 2.27 -12.85
CA ASP A 77 -2.46 1.07 -13.56
C ASP A 77 -3.50 -0.05 -13.57
N VAL A 78 -4.37 -0.10 -12.58
CA VAL A 78 -5.37 -1.17 -12.43
C VAL A 78 -6.82 -0.67 -12.40
N TYR A 79 -7.05 0.59 -12.72
CA TYR A 79 -8.38 1.19 -12.66
C TYR A 79 -9.08 0.96 -11.32
N ALA A 80 -8.33 1.14 -10.23
CA ALA A 80 -8.88 1.02 -8.88
C ALA A 80 -9.85 2.17 -8.58
N ASP A 81 -10.83 1.89 -7.76
CA ASP A 81 -11.92 2.81 -7.46
C ASP A 81 -11.60 3.71 -6.27
N ASP A 82 -10.97 3.16 -5.23
CA ASP A 82 -10.67 3.88 -4.00
C ASP A 82 -9.26 3.60 -3.48
N LEU A 83 -8.77 4.54 -2.69
CA LEU A 83 -7.49 4.44 -1.98
C LEU A 83 -7.70 4.80 -0.51
N TYR A 84 -7.28 3.90 0.38
CA TYR A 84 -7.28 4.12 1.82
C TYR A 84 -5.84 4.15 2.33
N LEU A 85 -5.41 5.31 2.80
CA LEU A 85 -4.09 5.47 3.41
C LEU A 85 -4.23 5.60 4.93
N LEU A 86 -3.75 4.58 5.64
CA LEU A 86 -3.70 4.56 7.10
C LEU A 86 -2.41 5.25 7.53
N SER A 87 -2.52 6.46 8.07
CA SER A 87 -1.36 7.28 8.37
C SER A 87 -1.45 7.91 9.76
N ASP A 88 -0.42 7.64 10.56
CA ASP A 88 -0.21 8.26 11.87
C ASP A 88 1.29 8.18 12.19
N ARG A 89 1.83 9.18 12.85
CA ARG A 89 3.25 9.19 13.27
C ARG A 89 3.59 8.01 14.19
N GLU A 90 2.65 7.60 15.04
CA GLU A 90 2.82 6.45 15.94
C GLU A 90 2.94 5.11 15.19
N MET A 91 2.52 5.06 13.93
CA MET A 91 2.68 3.89 13.07
C MET A 91 4.10 3.75 12.52
N GLY A 92 4.92 4.78 12.64
CA GLY A 92 6.31 4.75 12.20
C GLY A 92 7.10 3.64 12.91
N ALA A 93 7.87 2.87 12.16
CA ALA A 93 8.66 1.74 12.67
C ALA A 93 7.83 0.62 13.33
N ALA A 94 6.54 0.51 13.01
CA ALA A 94 5.71 -0.60 13.47
C ALA A 94 6.25 -1.94 12.97
N ASP A 95 6.24 -2.94 13.85
CA ASP A 95 6.61 -4.29 13.47
C ASP A 95 5.49 -4.97 12.66
N THR A 96 5.73 -6.18 12.23
CA THR A 96 4.79 -6.97 11.41
C THR A 96 3.44 -7.16 12.12
N TRP A 97 3.47 -7.41 13.42
CA TRP A 97 2.25 -7.58 14.21
C TRP A 97 1.43 -6.29 14.28
N ALA A 98 2.06 -5.17 14.65
CA ALA A 98 1.39 -3.88 14.74
C ALA A 98 0.84 -3.44 13.38
N THR A 99 1.58 -3.67 12.30
CA THR A 99 1.12 -3.41 10.94
C THR A 99 -0.12 -4.24 10.60
N ALA A 100 -0.09 -5.54 10.87
CA ALA A 100 -1.21 -6.42 10.61
C ALA A 100 -2.46 -6.01 11.40
N MET A 101 -2.32 -5.64 12.66
CA MET A 101 -3.44 -5.18 13.49
C MET A 101 -4.04 -3.87 12.97
N THR A 102 -3.21 -2.93 12.55
CA THR A 102 -3.64 -1.65 11.99
C THR A 102 -4.43 -1.86 10.70
N VAL A 103 -3.90 -2.68 9.81
CA VAL A 103 -4.54 -3.00 8.53
C VAL A 103 -5.85 -3.75 8.74
N ALA A 104 -5.88 -4.74 9.64
CA ALA A 104 -7.10 -5.48 9.96
C ALA A 104 -8.19 -4.54 10.50
N THR A 105 -7.82 -3.61 11.37
CA THR A 105 -8.74 -2.58 11.89
C THR A 105 -9.27 -1.70 10.76
N GLY A 106 -8.39 -1.29 9.83
CA GLY A 106 -8.79 -0.51 8.66
C GLY A 106 -9.79 -1.25 7.79
N LEU A 107 -9.55 -2.54 7.53
CA LEU A 107 -10.47 -3.37 6.76
C LEU A 107 -11.85 -3.50 7.44
N GLN A 108 -11.87 -3.67 8.75
CA GLN A 108 -13.12 -3.77 9.52
C GLN A 108 -13.96 -2.48 9.47
N LYS A 109 -13.34 -1.32 9.27
CA LYS A 109 -14.01 -0.02 9.21
C LYS A 109 -14.58 0.30 7.83
N LEU A 110 -14.31 -0.49 6.81
CA LEU A 110 -14.90 -0.29 5.49
C LEU A 110 -16.40 -0.53 5.55
N GLU A 111 -17.16 0.33 4.87
CA GLU A 111 -18.63 0.22 4.81
C GLU A 111 -19.03 -1.12 4.17
N GLU A 112 -18.35 -1.50 3.09
CA GLU A 112 -18.51 -2.79 2.45
C GLU A 112 -17.29 -3.67 2.75
N GLN A 113 -17.53 -4.82 3.39
CA GLN A 113 -16.46 -5.75 3.68
C GLN A 113 -15.93 -6.40 2.40
N PRO A 114 -14.61 -6.60 2.29
CA PRO A 114 -14.05 -7.21 1.08
C PRO A 114 -14.42 -8.69 0.96
N ASP A 115 -14.68 -9.12 -0.27
CA ASP A 115 -14.81 -10.54 -0.61
C ASP A 115 -13.43 -11.19 -0.77
N LEU A 116 -12.48 -10.41 -1.29
CA LEU A 116 -11.10 -10.84 -1.51
C LEU A 116 -10.12 -9.78 -1.03
N VAL A 117 -9.00 -10.25 -0.48
CA VAL A 117 -7.84 -9.40 -0.14
C VAL A 117 -6.61 -9.99 -0.81
N PHE A 118 -5.92 -9.18 -1.60
CA PHE A 118 -4.65 -9.56 -2.19
C PHE A 118 -3.49 -8.83 -1.50
N ALA A 119 -2.37 -9.52 -1.35
CA ALA A 119 -1.11 -8.95 -0.87
C ALA A 119 0.05 -9.53 -1.68
N GLY A 120 1.07 -8.71 -1.93
CA GLY A 120 2.28 -9.10 -2.64
C GLY A 120 3.45 -9.46 -1.73
#